data_7891021311157e309ac968dbbda477d2
#
_entry.id   7891021311157e309ac968dbbda477d2
#
_cell.length_a   1.000
_cell.length_b   1.000
_cell.length_c   1.000
_cell.angle_alpha   90.00
_cell.angle_beta   90.00
_cell.angle_gamma   90.00
#
_symmetry.space_group_name_H-M   'P 1'
#
loop_
_entity.id
_entity.type
_entity.pdbx_description
1 polymer ?
#
loop_
_entity_poly.entity_id
_entity_poly.type
_entity_poly.pdbx_seq_one_letter_code
_entity_poly.pdbx_strand_id
1 'polypeptide(L)'
;MKFPRIVKVKQHFQGPVVENIDAEIAKQLARVALDQKVKPGMRIAITAGSRGIANIAEIIRACVNELKQLGADPFIVPTMGSHGGATAEGQVEVLNSLGITEDFCGAPILSSMDVVHVGDTPDGMPVHIDQNAWEADGIILMGRVKVHTDFKSPIGIESGLMKMAAIGLGKHKQALLIHSYGVHGIRDIMPEVAKVLFEKTKILCGIAILENAFEQTAILEAIPTESIQKREAELLEESAALMPRLPVEDIDVLVVDEIGKNYSGTGMDTNIIGRIRILGVEEPASPRIKYIVASNVSEESHGNALGIGLADLTTKRLFEQVNHQKMNENVITSTFLSRAMIPIVMENDREAITAAARANWGTESENMRFMRIPNTLHLEYLYVSETLLPEIANLDHIEIIGEPEEIVFDENGYFPKWSHE
;
A
#
# COMPACT_ATOMS: atom_id res chain seq x y z
N MET A 1 10.93 33.24 17.14
CA MET A 1 9.59 32.65 17.26
C MET A 1 9.69 31.55 18.30
N LYS A 2 8.70 31.43 19.17
CA LYS A 2 8.64 30.35 20.16
C LYS A 2 7.80 29.22 19.59
N PHE A 3 8.33 28.00 19.63
CA PHE A 3 7.60 26.81 19.21
C PHE A 3 6.83 26.15 20.35
N PRO A 4 5.86 25.29 20.12
CA PRO A 4 5.25 24.51 21.18
C PRO A 4 6.27 23.56 21.80
N ARG A 5 6.08 23.20 23.06
CA ARG A 5 6.79 22.08 23.65
C ARG A 5 6.21 20.78 23.11
N ILE A 6 7.04 19.78 22.90
CA ILE A 6 6.67 18.47 22.36
C ILE A 6 7.03 17.37 23.33
N VAL A 7 6.29 16.27 23.27
CA VAL A 7 6.57 15.06 24.04
C VAL A 7 6.52 13.83 23.12
N LYS A 8 7.38 12.87 23.38
CA LYS A 8 7.38 11.58 22.69
C LYS A 8 6.18 10.77 23.18
N VAL A 9 5.45 10.16 22.26
CA VAL A 9 4.37 9.23 22.58
C VAL A 9 4.57 7.93 21.83
N LYS A 10 4.13 6.82 22.46
CA LYS A 10 4.07 5.51 21.85
C LYS A 10 2.62 5.11 21.63
N GLN A 11 2.33 4.63 20.44
CA GLN A 11 1.03 4.04 20.09
C GLN A 11 1.12 2.53 20.17
N HIS A 12 0.29 1.91 20.97
CA HIS A 12 0.16 0.46 21.10
C HIS A 12 -0.89 -0.04 20.10
N PHE A 13 -0.45 -0.28 18.87
CA PHE A 13 -1.32 -0.91 17.88
C PHE A 13 -1.55 -2.37 18.26
N GLN A 14 -2.80 -2.80 18.17
CA GLN A 14 -3.20 -4.17 18.40
C GLN A 14 -3.65 -4.79 17.10
N GLY A 15 -3.38 -6.06 16.92
CA GLY A 15 -3.82 -6.82 15.75
C GLY A 15 -3.42 -8.29 15.87
N PRO A 16 -4.13 -9.18 15.20
CA PRO A 16 -3.73 -10.58 15.13
C PRO A 16 -2.40 -10.72 14.39
N VAL A 17 -1.72 -11.84 14.64
CA VAL A 17 -0.53 -12.28 13.90
C VAL A 17 -0.71 -13.75 13.57
N VAL A 18 -0.45 -14.13 12.32
CA VAL A 18 -0.44 -15.53 11.90
C VAL A 18 0.92 -16.12 12.25
N GLU A 19 0.98 -16.86 13.36
CA GLU A 19 2.21 -17.45 13.88
C GLU A 19 2.74 -18.60 13.02
N ASN A 20 1.86 -19.36 12.37
CA ASN A 20 2.23 -20.51 11.54
C ASN A 20 1.52 -20.45 10.19
N ILE A 21 2.26 -19.99 9.20
CA ILE A 21 1.78 -19.81 7.83
C ILE A 21 1.34 -21.13 7.20
N ASP A 22 2.16 -22.19 7.33
CA ASP A 22 1.86 -23.50 6.72
C ASP A 22 0.55 -24.07 7.27
N ALA A 23 0.38 -24.06 8.60
CA ALA A 23 -0.84 -24.56 9.24
C ALA A 23 -2.08 -23.71 8.88
N GLU A 24 -1.94 -22.39 8.82
CA GLU A 24 -3.07 -21.52 8.47
C GLU A 24 -3.47 -21.69 7.00
N ILE A 25 -2.52 -21.78 6.06
CA ILE A 25 -2.83 -22.04 4.65
C ILE A 25 -3.52 -23.39 4.47
N ALA A 26 -3.02 -24.46 5.08
CA ALA A 26 -3.67 -25.79 5.05
C ALA A 26 -5.12 -25.73 5.54
N LYS A 27 -5.36 -25.08 6.67
CA LYS A 27 -6.70 -24.86 7.23
C LYS A 27 -7.60 -24.05 6.30
N GLN A 28 -7.09 -22.97 5.72
CA GLN A 28 -7.87 -22.10 4.84
C GLN A 28 -8.23 -22.78 3.52
N LEU A 29 -7.32 -23.55 2.92
CA LEU A 29 -7.59 -24.30 1.70
C LEU A 29 -8.58 -25.46 1.93
N ALA A 30 -8.51 -26.11 3.10
CA ALA A 30 -9.52 -27.11 3.50
C ALA A 30 -10.91 -26.46 3.67
N ARG A 31 -11.00 -25.24 4.20
CA ARG A 31 -12.26 -24.50 4.38
C ARG A 31 -13.01 -24.23 3.07
N VAL A 32 -12.29 -24.05 1.96
CA VAL A 32 -12.89 -23.87 0.63
C VAL A 32 -13.03 -25.19 -0.14
N ALA A 33 -12.82 -26.33 0.53
CA ALA A 33 -12.88 -27.67 -0.01
C ALA A 33 -12.03 -27.82 -1.30
N LEU A 34 -10.77 -27.33 -1.25
CA LEU A 34 -9.87 -27.36 -2.39
C LEU A 34 -9.57 -28.79 -2.85
N ASP A 35 -9.50 -29.74 -1.91
CA ASP A 35 -9.34 -31.18 -2.15
C ASP A 35 -10.44 -31.81 -3.04
N GLN A 36 -11.64 -31.23 -3.03
CA GLN A 36 -12.74 -31.65 -3.89
C GLN A 36 -12.65 -31.07 -5.31
N LYS A 37 -11.95 -29.95 -5.46
CA LYS A 37 -11.80 -29.21 -6.72
C LYS A 37 -10.55 -29.59 -7.50
N VAL A 38 -9.46 -29.93 -6.80
CA VAL A 38 -8.15 -30.26 -7.37
C VAL A 38 -8.00 -31.79 -7.47
N LYS A 39 -7.52 -32.26 -8.60
CA LYS A 39 -7.26 -33.67 -8.87
C LYS A 39 -5.79 -33.87 -9.22
N PRO A 40 -5.24 -35.09 -8.97
CA PRO A 40 -3.88 -35.41 -9.38
C PRO A 40 -3.62 -35.13 -10.87
N GLY A 41 -2.47 -34.50 -11.14
CA GLY A 41 -2.03 -34.10 -12.48
C GLY A 41 -2.62 -32.76 -12.99
N MET A 42 -3.50 -32.10 -12.25
CA MET A 42 -3.98 -30.76 -12.63
C MET A 42 -2.88 -29.72 -12.51
N ARG A 43 -2.73 -28.91 -13.56
CA ARG A 43 -1.84 -27.74 -13.56
C ARG A 43 -2.55 -26.57 -12.90
N ILE A 44 -2.02 -26.07 -11.78
CA ILE A 44 -2.65 -25.00 -11.00
C ILE A 44 -1.77 -23.76 -10.98
N ALA A 45 -2.28 -22.65 -11.51
CA ALA A 45 -1.63 -21.37 -11.49
C ALA A 45 -1.84 -20.67 -10.14
N ILE A 46 -0.77 -20.19 -9.50
CA ILE A 46 -0.81 -19.35 -8.30
C ILE A 46 -0.36 -17.95 -8.70
N THR A 47 -1.18 -16.95 -8.42
CA THR A 47 -0.86 -15.57 -8.77
C THR A 47 0.11 -14.94 -7.76
N ALA A 48 1.09 -14.17 -8.26
CA ALA A 48 2.05 -13.44 -7.45
C ALA A 48 2.16 -11.98 -7.90
N GLY A 49 1.89 -11.03 -7.01
CA GLY A 49 1.93 -9.60 -7.30
C GLY A 49 3.31 -8.98 -7.14
N SER A 50 3.41 -7.66 -7.38
CA SER A 50 4.66 -6.89 -7.38
C SER A 50 4.94 -6.15 -6.06
N ARG A 51 4.08 -6.25 -5.08
CA ARG A 51 4.25 -5.52 -3.81
C ARG A 51 4.85 -6.42 -2.75
N GLY A 52 5.76 -5.87 -1.95
CA GLY A 52 6.18 -6.50 -0.71
C GLY A 52 4.96 -6.72 0.18
N ILE A 53 4.76 -7.95 0.60
CA ILE A 53 3.73 -8.39 1.55
C ILE A 53 4.47 -9.27 2.55
N ALA A 54 4.17 -9.10 3.84
CA ALA A 54 4.77 -9.94 4.88
C ALA A 54 4.59 -11.42 4.57
N ASN A 55 5.69 -12.16 4.61
CA ASN A 55 5.73 -13.62 4.42
C ASN A 55 5.19 -14.09 3.05
N ILE A 56 5.17 -13.25 2.02
CA ILE A 56 4.55 -13.64 0.73
C ILE A 56 5.19 -14.90 0.12
N ALA A 57 6.50 -15.03 0.20
CA ALA A 57 7.19 -16.20 -0.33
C ALA A 57 6.83 -17.47 0.44
N GLU A 58 6.74 -17.38 1.78
CA GLU A 58 6.29 -18.48 2.66
C GLU A 58 4.83 -18.87 2.38
N ILE A 59 3.96 -17.88 2.18
CA ILE A 59 2.54 -18.11 1.88
C ILE A 59 2.38 -18.84 0.54
N ILE A 60 3.13 -18.42 -0.49
CA ILE A 60 3.13 -19.08 -1.79
C ILE A 60 3.68 -20.51 -1.66
N ARG A 61 4.80 -20.71 -0.95
CA ARG A 61 5.38 -22.03 -0.71
C ARG A 61 4.41 -22.95 0.02
N ALA A 62 3.72 -22.47 1.05
CA ALA A 62 2.72 -23.24 1.78
C ALA A 62 1.58 -23.69 0.84
N CYS A 63 1.09 -22.77 -0.01
CA CYS A 63 0.07 -23.09 -1.02
C CYS A 63 0.57 -24.13 -2.03
N VAL A 64 1.80 -23.99 -2.52
CA VAL A 64 2.46 -24.97 -3.42
C VAL A 64 2.53 -26.36 -2.77
N ASN A 65 2.93 -26.42 -1.49
CA ASN A 65 3.04 -27.67 -0.77
C ASN A 65 1.69 -28.38 -0.62
N GLU A 66 0.63 -27.66 -0.27
CA GLU A 66 -0.73 -28.22 -0.18
C GLU A 66 -1.22 -28.75 -1.54
N LEU A 67 -1.00 -28.03 -2.60
CA LEU A 67 -1.37 -28.49 -3.96
C LEU A 67 -0.60 -29.74 -4.38
N LYS A 68 0.69 -29.83 -4.07
CA LYS A 68 1.50 -31.04 -4.32
C LYS A 68 1.02 -32.24 -3.52
N GLN A 69 0.58 -32.04 -2.26
CA GLN A 69 -0.02 -33.12 -1.46
C GLN A 69 -1.30 -33.67 -2.11
N LEU A 70 -2.06 -32.82 -2.80
CA LEU A 70 -3.22 -33.22 -3.59
C LEU A 70 -2.84 -33.88 -4.94
N GLY A 71 -1.53 -33.95 -5.25
CA GLY A 71 -1.02 -34.52 -6.50
C GLY A 71 -1.09 -33.60 -7.70
N ALA A 72 -1.34 -32.30 -7.50
CA ALA A 72 -1.34 -31.31 -8.58
C ALA A 72 0.07 -30.85 -8.96
N ASP A 73 0.19 -30.23 -10.12
CA ASP A 73 1.39 -29.58 -10.65
C ASP A 73 1.25 -28.05 -10.55
N PRO A 74 1.56 -27.43 -9.39
CA PRO A 74 1.46 -25.99 -9.22
C PRO A 74 2.58 -25.24 -9.93
N PHE A 75 2.26 -24.05 -10.44
CA PHE A 75 3.22 -23.10 -10.97
C PHE A 75 2.83 -21.65 -10.59
N ILE A 76 3.80 -20.76 -10.58
CA ILE A 76 3.63 -19.36 -10.19
C ILE A 76 3.52 -18.51 -11.46
N VAL A 77 2.54 -17.61 -11.49
CA VAL A 77 2.34 -16.64 -12.57
C VAL A 77 2.54 -15.23 -12.03
N PRO A 78 3.49 -14.44 -12.56
CA PRO A 78 3.60 -13.03 -12.21
C PRO A 78 2.34 -12.27 -12.64
N THR A 79 1.66 -11.64 -11.67
CA THR A 79 0.38 -10.97 -11.88
C THR A 79 0.47 -9.53 -11.36
N MET A 80 1.12 -8.68 -12.14
CA MET A 80 1.48 -7.33 -11.72
C MET A 80 1.25 -6.25 -12.78
N GLY A 81 0.40 -6.54 -13.76
CA GLY A 81 0.03 -5.58 -14.80
C GLY A 81 1.24 -5.10 -15.59
N SER A 82 1.54 -3.80 -15.50
CA SER A 82 2.67 -3.14 -16.20
C SER A 82 3.96 -3.09 -15.40
N HIS A 83 4.02 -3.63 -14.18
CA HIS A 83 5.25 -3.62 -13.39
C HIS A 83 6.34 -4.51 -14.00
N GLY A 84 7.57 -4.39 -13.51
CA GLY A 84 8.71 -5.10 -14.07
C GLY A 84 9.05 -4.65 -15.50
N GLY A 85 8.84 -3.36 -15.79
CA GLY A 85 9.08 -2.80 -17.13
C GLY A 85 8.13 -3.35 -18.21
N ALA A 86 7.03 -4.00 -17.83
CA ALA A 86 6.10 -4.68 -18.71
C ALA A 86 6.79 -5.75 -19.61
N THR A 87 7.78 -6.44 -19.06
CA THR A 87 8.47 -7.57 -19.70
C THR A 87 8.38 -8.83 -18.86
N ALA A 88 8.45 -9.99 -19.49
CA ALA A 88 8.40 -11.28 -18.78
C ALA A 88 9.58 -11.42 -17.81
N GLU A 89 10.77 -11.09 -18.25
CA GLU A 89 12.01 -11.14 -17.48
C GLU A 89 11.95 -10.18 -16.28
N GLY A 90 11.56 -8.93 -16.52
CA GLY A 90 11.46 -7.91 -15.46
C GLY A 90 10.41 -8.27 -14.40
N GLN A 91 9.33 -8.98 -14.77
CA GLN A 91 8.36 -9.49 -13.80
C GLN A 91 8.95 -10.61 -12.92
N VAL A 92 9.78 -11.48 -13.48
CA VAL A 92 10.53 -12.49 -12.71
C VAL A 92 11.53 -11.83 -11.76
N GLU A 93 12.26 -10.82 -12.23
CA GLU A 93 13.19 -10.06 -11.37
C GLU A 93 12.48 -9.43 -10.16
N VAL A 94 11.28 -8.88 -10.37
CA VAL A 94 10.46 -8.35 -9.26
C VAL A 94 10.11 -9.46 -8.27
N LEU A 95 9.64 -10.63 -8.72
CA LEU A 95 9.34 -11.75 -7.84
C LEU A 95 10.58 -12.21 -7.05
N ASN A 96 11.72 -12.35 -7.73
CA ASN A 96 12.98 -12.73 -7.09
C ASN A 96 13.40 -11.72 -6.00
N SER A 97 13.20 -10.42 -6.23
CA SER A 97 13.49 -9.39 -5.23
C SER A 97 12.59 -9.47 -3.98
N LEU A 98 11.44 -10.12 -4.10
CA LEU A 98 10.50 -10.41 -3.00
C LEU A 98 10.74 -11.78 -2.35
N GLY A 99 11.81 -12.49 -2.72
CA GLY A 99 12.11 -13.84 -2.23
C GLY A 99 11.26 -14.95 -2.89
N ILE A 100 10.42 -14.62 -3.85
CA ILE A 100 9.62 -15.59 -4.59
C ILE A 100 10.49 -16.14 -5.71
N THR A 101 11.17 -17.26 -5.43
CA THR A 101 12.04 -17.97 -6.39
C THR A 101 11.53 -19.39 -6.58
N GLU A 102 11.87 -20.01 -7.73
CA GLU A 102 11.49 -21.39 -8.00
C GLU A 102 12.03 -22.36 -6.94
N ASP A 103 13.28 -22.16 -6.52
CA ASP A 103 13.93 -23.00 -5.50
C ASP A 103 13.25 -22.88 -4.13
N PHE A 104 12.96 -21.65 -3.70
CA PHE A 104 12.33 -21.41 -2.40
C PHE A 104 10.87 -21.87 -2.36
N CYS A 105 10.10 -21.53 -3.40
CA CYS A 105 8.68 -21.87 -3.46
C CYS A 105 8.44 -23.32 -3.88
N GLY A 106 9.41 -23.95 -4.51
CA GLY A 106 9.30 -25.32 -4.97
C GLY A 106 8.39 -25.51 -6.19
N ALA A 107 8.14 -24.46 -6.97
CA ALA A 107 7.32 -24.49 -8.17
C ALA A 107 7.91 -23.60 -9.27
N PRO A 108 7.78 -23.92 -10.56
CA PRO A 108 8.29 -23.09 -11.65
C PRO A 108 7.55 -21.74 -11.71
N ILE A 109 8.25 -20.69 -12.15
CA ILE A 109 7.69 -19.38 -12.46
C ILE A 109 7.49 -19.29 -13.97
N LEU A 110 6.23 -19.30 -14.41
CA LEU A 110 5.87 -19.15 -15.82
C LEU A 110 5.47 -17.70 -16.10
N SER A 111 6.39 -16.95 -16.70
CA SER A 111 6.19 -15.52 -17.01
C SER A 111 6.03 -15.33 -18.52
N SER A 112 4.97 -14.64 -18.92
CA SER A 112 4.72 -14.16 -20.27
C SER A 112 4.00 -12.81 -20.21
N MET A 113 4.05 -12.05 -21.28
CA MET A 113 3.19 -10.87 -21.48
C MET A 113 2.03 -11.16 -22.43
N ASP A 114 1.94 -12.39 -22.96
CA ASP A 114 0.88 -12.82 -23.85
C ASP A 114 -0.43 -12.98 -23.05
N VAL A 115 -1.52 -12.57 -23.69
CA VAL A 115 -2.86 -12.61 -23.09
C VAL A 115 -3.88 -13.18 -24.05
N VAL A 116 -4.90 -13.81 -23.50
CA VAL A 116 -6.07 -14.31 -24.21
C VAL A 116 -7.26 -13.39 -23.94
N HIS A 117 -8.03 -13.05 -24.99
CA HIS A 117 -9.30 -12.35 -24.85
C HIS A 117 -10.38 -13.37 -24.46
N VAL A 118 -11.07 -13.12 -23.34
CA VAL A 118 -12.04 -14.09 -22.76
C VAL A 118 -13.48 -13.62 -22.80
N GLY A 119 -13.72 -12.38 -23.23
CA GLY A 119 -15.04 -11.76 -23.32
C GLY A 119 -14.96 -10.26 -23.13
N ASP A 120 -16.12 -9.63 -23.03
CA ASP A 120 -16.23 -8.19 -22.84
C ASP A 120 -17.07 -7.87 -21.59
N THR A 121 -16.83 -6.72 -20.96
CA THR A 121 -17.73 -6.20 -19.93
C THR A 121 -19.07 -5.78 -20.54
N PRO A 122 -20.13 -5.58 -19.73
CA PRO A 122 -21.43 -5.09 -20.23
C PRO A 122 -21.31 -3.81 -21.07
N ASP A 123 -20.35 -2.95 -20.75
CA ASP A 123 -20.10 -1.69 -21.48
C ASP A 123 -19.12 -1.85 -22.67
N GLY A 124 -18.76 -3.10 -23.01
CA GLY A 124 -17.98 -3.43 -24.19
C GLY A 124 -16.47 -3.28 -24.04
N MET A 125 -15.92 -3.20 -22.80
CA MET A 125 -14.48 -3.25 -22.61
C MET A 125 -13.97 -4.69 -22.76
N PRO A 126 -12.97 -4.93 -23.63
CA PRO A 126 -12.41 -6.28 -23.80
C PRO A 126 -11.66 -6.72 -22.54
N VAL A 127 -11.88 -7.97 -22.14
CA VAL A 127 -11.30 -8.60 -20.96
C VAL A 127 -10.23 -9.61 -21.37
N HIS A 128 -9.04 -9.45 -20.81
CA HIS A 128 -7.88 -10.29 -21.11
C HIS A 128 -7.36 -10.98 -19.86
N ILE A 129 -6.75 -12.16 -20.07
CA ILE A 129 -6.07 -12.93 -19.02
C ILE A 129 -4.71 -13.41 -19.53
N ASP A 130 -3.74 -13.55 -18.63
CA ASP A 130 -2.45 -14.19 -18.89
C ASP A 130 -2.63 -15.57 -19.54
N GLN A 131 -1.86 -15.85 -20.62
CA GLN A 131 -2.00 -17.09 -21.39
C GLN A 131 -1.68 -18.33 -20.55
N ASN A 132 -0.63 -18.30 -19.71
CA ASN A 132 -0.28 -19.46 -18.87
C ASN A 132 -1.39 -19.77 -17.86
N ALA A 133 -2.00 -18.73 -17.27
CA ALA A 133 -3.12 -18.87 -16.34
C ALA A 133 -4.39 -19.37 -17.06
N TRP A 134 -4.65 -18.95 -18.30
CA TRP A 134 -5.76 -19.44 -19.12
C TRP A 134 -5.65 -20.93 -19.44
N GLU A 135 -4.42 -21.38 -19.76
CA GLU A 135 -4.11 -22.78 -20.10
C GLU A 135 -4.07 -23.71 -18.87
N ALA A 136 -4.07 -23.16 -17.66
CA ALA A 136 -4.11 -23.94 -16.43
C ALA A 136 -5.47 -24.67 -16.26
N ASP A 137 -5.46 -25.72 -15.44
CA ASP A 137 -6.68 -26.43 -15.04
C ASP A 137 -7.41 -25.75 -13.88
N GLY A 138 -6.70 -24.90 -13.14
CA GLY A 138 -7.24 -24.06 -12.07
C GLY A 138 -6.33 -22.89 -11.75
N ILE A 139 -6.90 -21.84 -11.16
CA ILE A 139 -6.19 -20.63 -10.75
C ILE A 139 -6.49 -20.36 -9.28
N ILE A 140 -5.47 -20.11 -8.48
CA ILE A 140 -5.60 -19.58 -7.12
C ILE A 140 -5.13 -18.12 -7.15
N LEU A 141 -6.06 -17.21 -6.90
CA LEU A 141 -5.71 -15.79 -6.71
C LEU A 141 -5.04 -15.60 -5.35
N MET A 142 -4.02 -14.76 -5.28
CA MET A 142 -3.37 -14.39 -4.04
C MET A 142 -3.07 -12.90 -4.04
N GLY A 143 -3.48 -12.18 -3.02
CA GLY A 143 -3.27 -10.74 -2.98
C GLY A 143 -3.59 -10.11 -1.64
N ARG A 144 -2.93 -8.98 -1.38
CA ARG A 144 -3.18 -8.17 -0.18
C ARG A 144 -4.44 -7.34 -0.35
N VAL A 145 -5.38 -7.47 0.58
CA VAL A 145 -6.51 -6.55 0.71
C VAL A 145 -6.08 -5.35 1.55
N LYS A 146 -6.08 -4.17 0.93
CA LYS A 146 -5.67 -2.91 1.58
C LYS A 146 -6.42 -1.72 0.97
N VAL A 147 -6.72 -0.70 1.78
CA VAL A 147 -7.23 0.60 1.31
C VAL A 147 -6.32 1.22 0.28
N HIS A 148 -6.90 1.78 -0.77
CA HIS A 148 -6.16 2.44 -1.84
C HIS A 148 -5.78 3.87 -1.45
N THR A 149 -4.68 4.37 -2.01
CA THR A 149 -4.18 5.73 -1.77
C THR A 149 -4.76 6.78 -2.72
N ASP A 150 -5.49 6.37 -3.77
CA ASP A 150 -5.91 7.29 -4.82
C ASP A 150 -7.43 7.48 -4.90
N PHE A 151 -8.20 6.56 -4.34
CA PHE A 151 -9.66 6.61 -4.37
C PHE A 151 -10.27 5.78 -3.24
N LYS A 152 -11.55 6.05 -2.97
CA LYS A 152 -12.42 5.21 -2.13
C LYS A 152 -13.50 4.60 -3.02
N SER A 153 -13.69 3.30 -2.86
CA SER A 153 -14.69 2.56 -3.61
C SER A 153 -16.05 2.59 -2.91
N PRO A 154 -17.13 2.93 -3.61
CA PRO A 154 -18.48 2.88 -3.02
C PRO A 154 -18.98 1.45 -2.76
N ILE A 155 -18.31 0.45 -3.33
CA ILE A 155 -18.65 -0.98 -3.17
C ILE A 155 -17.61 -1.76 -2.35
N GLY A 156 -16.64 -1.06 -1.71
CA GLY A 156 -15.60 -1.68 -0.88
C GLY A 156 -14.54 -2.46 -1.65
N ILE A 157 -14.33 -2.20 -2.94
CA ILE A 157 -13.32 -2.87 -3.76
C ILE A 157 -12.24 -1.87 -4.15
N GLU A 158 -11.05 -2.01 -3.57
CA GLU A 158 -9.92 -1.10 -3.79
C GLU A 158 -8.66 -1.87 -4.22
N SER A 159 -7.89 -2.40 -3.29
CA SER A 159 -6.72 -3.23 -3.58
C SER A 159 -6.92 -4.61 -2.97
N GLY A 160 -6.97 -5.65 -3.79
CA GLY A 160 -7.29 -7.01 -3.34
C GLY A 160 -7.32 -8.01 -4.48
N LEU A 161 -8.10 -9.07 -4.29
CA LEU A 161 -8.23 -10.19 -5.21
C LEU A 161 -8.88 -9.79 -6.54
N MET A 162 -9.89 -8.90 -6.50
CA MET A 162 -10.51 -8.41 -7.72
C MET A 162 -9.51 -7.62 -8.58
N LYS A 163 -8.68 -6.78 -7.97
CA LYS A 163 -7.60 -6.08 -8.67
C LYS A 163 -6.53 -7.05 -9.18
N MET A 164 -6.24 -8.11 -8.41
CA MET A 164 -5.31 -9.16 -8.83
C MET A 164 -5.84 -9.89 -10.07
N ALA A 165 -7.12 -10.21 -10.11
CA ALA A 165 -7.75 -10.81 -11.28
C ALA A 165 -7.73 -9.85 -12.48
N ALA A 166 -8.30 -8.65 -12.34
CA ALA A 166 -8.50 -7.73 -13.46
C ALA A 166 -7.19 -7.15 -14.01
N ILE A 167 -6.38 -6.52 -13.16
CA ILE A 167 -5.15 -5.83 -13.58
C ILE A 167 -3.96 -6.80 -13.56
N GLY A 168 -3.86 -7.63 -12.52
CA GLY A 168 -2.74 -8.56 -12.35
C GLY A 168 -2.66 -9.57 -13.47
N LEU A 169 -3.66 -10.44 -13.57
CA LEU A 169 -3.77 -11.45 -14.63
C LEU A 169 -3.97 -10.86 -16.02
N GLY A 170 -4.58 -9.67 -16.13
CA GLY A 170 -4.77 -8.98 -17.41
C GLY A 170 -3.48 -8.40 -18.00
N LYS A 171 -2.36 -8.50 -17.27
CA LYS A 171 -1.03 -8.06 -17.69
C LYS A 171 -1.01 -6.59 -18.12
N HIS A 172 0.02 -6.20 -18.86
CA HIS A 172 0.17 -4.83 -19.37
C HIS A 172 -1.01 -4.38 -20.22
N LYS A 173 -1.56 -5.29 -21.05
CA LYS A 173 -2.64 -4.96 -21.97
C LYS A 173 -3.90 -4.49 -21.25
N GLN A 174 -4.36 -5.22 -20.24
CA GLN A 174 -5.56 -4.86 -19.48
C GLN A 174 -5.28 -3.68 -18.55
N ALA A 175 -4.07 -3.61 -17.96
CA ALA A 175 -3.67 -2.48 -17.14
C ALA A 175 -3.78 -1.16 -17.91
N LEU A 176 -3.28 -1.07 -19.15
CA LEU A 176 -3.41 0.11 -20.00
C LEU A 176 -4.86 0.48 -20.28
N LEU A 177 -5.70 -0.52 -20.62
CA LEU A 177 -7.12 -0.29 -20.88
C LEU A 177 -7.83 0.31 -19.68
N ILE A 178 -7.64 -0.26 -18.49
CA ILE A 178 -8.28 0.22 -17.26
C ILE A 178 -7.75 1.61 -16.89
N HIS A 179 -6.44 1.79 -16.88
CA HIS A 179 -5.82 3.07 -16.46
C HIS A 179 -6.10 4.23 -17.44
N SER A 180 -6.42 3.95 -18.70
CA SER A 180 -6.81 5.01 -19.64
C SER A 180 -8.07 5.78 -19.23
N TYR A 181 -8.87 5.23 -18.32
CA TYR A 181 -10.04 5.89 -17.72
C TYR A 181 -9.73 6.55 -16.37
N GLY A 182 -8.46 6.66 -15.97
CA GLY A 182 -8.05 7.28 -14.70
C GLY A 182 -8.68 6.62 -13.48
N VAL A 183 -9.14 7.42 -12.53
CA VAL A 183 -9.80 6.93 -11.30
C VAL A 183 -11.06 6.12 -11.60
N HIS A 184 -11.87 6.54 -12.58
CA HIS A 184 -13.05 5.79 -13.01
C HIS A 184 -12.69 4.37 -13.46
N GLY A 185 -11.57 4.20 -14.16
CA GLY A 185 -11.10 2.88 -14.59
C GLY A 185 -10.82 1.92 -13.42
N ILE A 186 -10.05 2.37 -12.45
CA ILE A 186 -9.66 1.52 -11.31
C ILE A 186 -10.74 1.38 -10.24
N ARG A 187 -11.67 2.35 -10.12
CA ARG A 187 -12.75 2.33 -9.14
C ARG A 187 -13.98 1.57 -9.63
N ASP A 188 -14.40 1.82 -10.87
CA ASP A 188 -15.71 1.39 -11.37
C ASP A 188 -15.60 0.29 -12.44
N ILE A 189 -14.61 0.36 -13.36
CA ILE A 189 -14.47 -0.59 -14.47
C ILE A 189 -13.71 -1.85 -14.02
N MET A 190 -12.68 -1.72 -13.21
CA MET A 190 -11.87 -2.86 -12.74
C MET A 190 -12.71 -3.96 -12.06
N PRO A 191 -13.70 -3.65 -11.19
CA PRO A 191 -14.57 -4.67 -10.63
C PRO A 191 -15.41 -5.43 -11.70
N GLU A 192 -15.87 -4.76 -12.74
CA GLU A 192 -16.63 -5.39 -13.82
C GLU A 192 -15.74 -6.34 -14.65
N VAL A 193 -14.50 -5.94 -14.94
CA VAL A 193 -13.51 -6.82 -15.58
C VAL A 193 -13.26 -8.07 -14.72
N ALA A 194 -13.11 -7.93 -13.41
CA ALA A 194 -12.91 -9.06 -12.49
C ALA A 194 -14.11 -10.02 -12.51
N LYS A 195 -15.34 -9.52 -12.56
CA LYS A 195 -16.56 -10.36 -12.66
C LYS A 195 -16.54 -11.23 -13.91
N VAL A 196 -16.20 -10.67 -15.06
CA VAL A 196 -16.08 -11.44 -16.30
C VAL A 196 -15.04 -12.54 -16.16
N LEU A 197 -13.90 -12.27 -15.52
CA LEU A 197 -12.87 -13.28 -15.26
C LEU A 197 -13.38 -14.38 -14.32
N PHE A 198 -14.11 -14.05 -13.26
CA PHE A 198 -14.69 -15.04 -12.34
C PHE A 198 -15.69 -15.96 -13.04
N GLU A 199 -16.44 -15.45 -14.02
CA GLU A 199 -17.43 -16.21 -14.77
C GLU A 199 -16.82 -17.06 -15.90
N LYS A 200 -15.76 -16.57 -16.54
CA LYS A 200 -15.23 -17.15 -17.79
C LYS A 200 -13.96 -17.98 -17.61
N THR A 201 -13.36 -17.96 -16.42
CA THR A 201 -12.09 -18.65 -16.17
C THR A 201 -12.20 -19.70 -15.06
N LYS A 202 -11.13 -20.45 -14.86
CA LYS A 202 -11.08 -21.54 -13.88
C LYS A 202 -10.52 -21.09 -12.52
N ILE A 203 -10.89 -19.91 -12.05
CA ILE A 203 -10.50 -19.45 -10.71
C ILE A 203 -11.21 -20.32 -9.67
N LEU A 204 -10.44 -21.03 -8.84
CA LEU A 204 -10.93 -21.99 -7.83
C LEU A 204 -11.27 -21.30 -6.51
N CYS A 205 -10.41 -20.36 -6.11
CA CYS A 205 -10.57 -19.52 -4.91
C CYS A 205 -9.58 -18.36 -4.95
N GLY A 206 -9.72 -17.43 -3.99
CA GLY A 206 -8.74 -16.39 -3.69
C GLY A 206 -8.20 -16.54 -2.28
N ILE A 207 -6.91 -16.25 -2.05
CA ILE A 207 -6.28 -16.13 -0.73
C ILE A 207 -6.06 -14.65 -0.48
N ALA A 208 -6.86 -14.08 0.40
CA ALA A 208 -6.72 -12.70 0.87
C ALA A 208 -5.70 -12.64 1.99
N ILE A 209 -4.82 -11.64 1.93
CA ILE A 209 -3.76 -11.40 2.92
C ILE A 209 -4.01 -10.02 3.51
N LEU A 210 -4.09 -9.91 4.84
CA LEU A 210 -4.14 -8.64 5.56
C LEU A 210 -2.90 -8.51 6.43
N GLU A 211 -2.40 -7.28 6.56
CA GLU A 211 -1.28 -6.93 7.43
C GLU A 211 -1.76 -6.04 8.57
N ASN A 212 -1.10 -6.15 9.73
CA ASN A 212 -1.32 -5.23 10.84
C ASN A 212 -0.44 -3.98 10.74
N ALA A 213 -0.52 -3.09 11.73
CA ALA A 213 0.23 -1.83 11.79
C ALA A 213 1.76 -2.00 11.86
N PHE A 214 2.25 -3.22 12.11
CA PHE A 214 3.67 -3.57 12.15
C PHE A 214 4.13 -4.33 10.89
N GLU A 215 3.33 -4.32 9.83
CA GLU A 215 3.61 -5.04 8.58
C GLU A 215 3.77 -6.56 8.77
N GLN A 216 3.09 -7.13 9.76
CA GLN A 216 3.04 -8.57 9.97
C GLN A 216 1.79 -9.16 9.32
N THR A 217 1.88 -10.40 8.84
CA THR A 217 0.70 -11.13 8.34
C THR A 217 -0.32 -11.31 9.48
N ALA A 218 -1.42 -10.58 9.38
CA ALA A 218 -2.46 -10.55 10.41
C ALA A 218 -3.56 -11.57 10.15
N ILE A 219 -4.02 -11.65 8.90
CA ILE A 219 -5.11 -12.55 8.48
C ILE A 219 -4.74 -13.18 7.14
N LEU A 220 -4.96 -14.49 7.05
CA LEU A 220 -5.00 -15.24 5.80
C LEU A 220 -6.39 -15.83 5.66
N GLU A 221 -7.08 -15.59 4.57
CA GLU A 221 -8.40 -16.15 4.33
C GLU A 221 -8.56 -16.64 2.90
N ALA A 222 -8.87 -17.94 2.75
CA ALA A 222 -9.28 -18.50 1.47
C ALA A 222 -10.78 -18.25 1.24
N ILE A 223 -11.12 -17.70 0.09
CA ILE A 223 -12.47 -17.25 -0.28
C ILE A 223 -12.90 -17.97 -1.56
N PRO A 224 -14.06 -18.65 -1.56
CA PRO A 224 -14.62 -19.20 -2.80
C PRO A 224 -14.86 -18.10 -3.84
N THR A 225 -14.65 -18.41 -5.12
CA THR A 225 -14.70 -17.42 -6.22
C THR A 225 -15.99 -16.59 -6.22
N GLU A 226 -17.11 -17.22 -6.02
CA GLU A 226 -18.44 -16.60 -5.98
C GLU A 226 -18.65 -15.62 -4.80
N SER A 227 -17.81 -15.72 -3.77
CA SER A 227 -17.88 -14.89 -2.57
C SER A 227 -16.84 -13.77 -2.53
N ILE A 228 -15.89 -13.74 -3.48
CA ILE A 228 -14.73 -12.83 -3.42
C ILE A 228 -15.19 -11.38 -3.31
N GLN A 229 -16.08 -10.90 -4.17
CA GLN A 229 -16.48 -9.49 -4.17
C GLN A 229 -17.06 -9.05 -2.82
N LYS A 230 -17.95 -9.86 -2.25
CA LYS A 230 -18.60 -9.53 -0.96
C LYS A 230 -17.58 -9.58 0.17
N ARG A 231 -16.82 -10.70 0.25
CA ARG A 231 -15.90 -10.89 1.37
C ARG A 231 -14.70 -9.95 1.32
N GLU A 232 -14.21 -9.61 0.12
CA GLU A 232 -13.13 -8.62 -0.05
C GLU A 232 -13.56 -7.24 0.47
N ALA A 233 -14.81 -6.83 0.26
CA ALA A 233 -15.32 -5.57 0.79
C ALA A 233 -15.34 -5.55 2.34
N GLU A 234 -15.77 -6.66 2.96
CA GLU A 234 -15.73 -6.82 4.42
C GLU A 234 -14.28 -6.81 4.94
N LEU A 235 -13.38 -7.53 4.27
CA LEU A 235 -11.95 -7.58 4.60
C LEU A 235 -11.26 -6.22 4.41
N LEU A 236 -11.73 -5.38 3.50
CA LEU A 236 -11.23 -4.02 3.35
C LEU A 236 -11.51 -3.17 4.60
N GLU A 237 -12.67 -3.33 5.22
CA GLU A 237 -13.00 -2.65 6.49
C GLU A 237 -12.11 -3.18 7.62
N GLU A 238 -11.88 -4.51 7.70
CA GLU A 238 -10.95 -5.11 8.64
C GLU A 238 -9.52 -4.59 8.42
N SER A 239 -9.06 -4.54 7.17
CA SER A 239 -7.75 -3.99 6.81
C SER A 239 -7.60 -2.52 7.22
N ALA A 240 -8.63 -1.71 7.00
CA ALA A 240 -8.65 -0.31 7.43
C ALA A 240 -8.57 -0.16 8.96
N ALA A 241 -9.16 -1.09 9.71
CA ALA A 241 -9.08 -1.10 11.17
C ALA A 241 -7.69 -1.50 11.70
N LEU A 242 -6.95 -2.34 10.95
CA LEU A 242 -5.60 -2.80 11.28
C LEU A 242 -4.50 -1.80 10.89
N MET A 243 -4.81 -0.80 10.04
CA MET A 243 -3.83 0.21 9.64
C MET A 243 -3.40 1.11 10.81
N PRO A 244 -2.12 1.54 10.84
CA PRO A 244 -1.72 2.57 11.78
C PRO A 244 -2.45 3.89 11.46
N ARG A 245 -2.67 4.73 12.48
CA ARG A 245 -3.35 6.02 12.36
C ARG A 245 -2.65 7.07 13.21
N LEU A 246 -2.83 8.33 12.85
CA LEU A 246 -2.48 9.44 13.74
C LEU A 246 -3.45 9.45 14.93
N PRO A 247 -2.99 9.81 16.14
CA PRO A 247 -3.83 9.74 17.35
C PRO A 247 -4.89 10.85 17.43
N VAL A 248 -4.80 11.86 16.56
CA VAL A 248 -5.75 12.99 16.48
C VAL A 248 -6.10 13.29 15.02
N GLU A 249 -7.25 13.90 14.81
CA GLU A 249 -7.74 14.23 13.46
C GLU A 249 -7.36 15.63 12.98
N ASP A 250 -7.28 16.61 13.91
CA ASP A 250 -6.98 17.99 13.59
C ASP A 250 -5.53 18.33 13.95
N ILE A 251 -4.75 18.73 12.95
CA ILE A 251 -3.33 19.06 13.12
C ILE A 251 -3.03 20.35 12.34
N ASP A 252 -2.38 21.31 13.01
CA ASP A 252 -1.95 22.54 12.33
C ASP A 252 -0.71 22.28 11.47
N VAL A 253 0.29 21.60 12.04
CA VAL A 253 1.55 21.31 11.35
C VAL A 253 1.96 19.87 11.61
N LEU A 254 2.01 19.07 10.55
CA LEU A 254 2.58 17.73 10.54
C LEU A 254 3.96 17.78 9.87
N VAL A 255 4.98 17.32 10.59
CA VAL A 255 6.30 17.04 10.00
C VAL A 255 6.43 15.55 9.72
N VAL A 256 6.71 15.21 8.48
CA VAL A 256 7.06 13.85 8.04
C VAL A 256 8.58 13.86 7.81
N ASP A 257 9.32 13.19 8.69
CA ASP A 257 10.78 13.19 8.63
C ASP A 257 11.30 12.61 7.33
N GLU A 258 10.65 11.56 6.83
CA GLU A 258 11.10 10.92 5.61
C GLU A 258 9.90 10.45 4.76
N ILE A 259 9.88 10.85 3.50
CA ILE A 259 8.96 10.33 2.50
C ILE A 259 9.66 9.25 1.68
N GLY A 260 8.91 8.30 1.09
CA GLY A 260 9.55 7.28 0.26
C GLY A 260 8.60 6.27 -0.35
N LYS A 261 9.04 5.71 -1.47
CA LYS A 261 8.31 4.66 -2.20
C LYS A 261 8.24 3.34 -1.42
N ASN A 262 9.18 3.12 -0.52
CA ASN A 262 9.20 2.00 0.43
C ASN A 262 8.13 2.14 1.52
N TYR A 263 7.76 3.36 1.91
CA TYR A 263 6.70 3.61 2.90
C TYR A 263 5.30 3.62 2.27
N SER A 264 5.18 4.21 1.09
CA SER A 264 3.93 4.22 0.33
C SER A 264 4.21 4.38 -1.16
N GLY A 265 3.42 3.74 -2.00
CA GLY A 265 3.49 3.92 -3.45
C GLY A 265 3.32 5.38 -3.90
N THR A 266 2.74 6.22 -3.06
CA THR A 266 2.54 7.66 -3.24
C THR A 266 3.56 8.51 -2.47
N GLY A 267 4.63 7.91 -1.95
CA GLY A 267 5.67 8.58 -1.17
C GLY A 267 5.28 8.85 0.28
N MET A 268 4.07 9.32 0.52
CA MET A 268 3.35 9.38 1.78
C MET A 268 1.99 8.70 1.61
N ASP A 269 1.52 7.95 2.60
CA ASP A 269 0.20 7.32 2.54
C ASP A 269 -0.89 8.39 2.72
N THR A 270 -1.71 8.57 1.70
CA THR A 270 -2.76 9.59 1.65
C THR A 270 -3.84 9.37 2.70
N ASN A 271 -4.04 8.11 3.15
CA ASN A 271 -4.97 7.79 4.22
C ASN A 271 -4.46 8.26 5.60
N ILE A 272 -3.14 8.32 5.78
CA ILE A 272 -2.50 8.79 7.03
C ILE A 272 -2.47 10.31 7.08
N ILE A 273 -2.19 10.96 5.94
CA ILE A 273 -2.06 12.42 5.89
C ILE A 273 -3.34 13.15 5.51
N GLY A 274 -4.44 12.42 5.22
CA GLY A 274 -5.72 13.02 4.86
C GLY A 274 -5.68 13.88 3.60
N ARG A 275 -4.80 13.56 2.61
CA ARG A 275 -4.58 14.42 1.45
C ARG A 275 -4.27 13.59 0.21
N ILE A 276 -5.09 13.72 -0.84
CA ILE A 276 -4.98 12.97 -2.10
C ILE A 276 -4.40 13.81 -3.24
N ARG A 277 -4.80 15.06 -3.38
CA ARG A 277 -4.40 16.00 -4.45
C ARG A 277 -4.57 15.44 -5.86
N ILE A 278 -5.72 14.85 -6.14
CA ILE A 278 -6.12 14.42 -7.49
C ILE A 278 -7.22 15.37 -7.98
N LEU A 279 -7.02 15.97 -9.14
CA LEU A 279 -8.00 16.89 -9.73
C LEU A 279 -9.35 16.18 -9.93
N GLY A 280 -10.42 16.77 -9.40
CA GLY A 280 -11.77 16.23 -9.50
C GLY A 280 -12.12 15.11 -8.52
N VAL A 281 -11.20 14.78 -7.60
CA VAL A 281 -11.44 13.86 -6.48
C VAL A 281 -11.53 14.67 -5.19
N GLU A 282 -12.54 14.40 -4.38
CA GLU A 282 -12.70 15.04 -3.07
C GLU A 282 -11.59 14.58 -2.11
N GLU A 283 -11.05 15.52 -1.33
CA GLU A 283 -10.06 15.21 -0.30
C GLU A 283 -10.71 14.42 0.86
N PRO A 284 -9.97 13.53 1.55
CA PRO A 284 -10.49 12.82 2.71
C PRO A 284 -11.01 13.78 3.79
N ALA A 285 -12.10 13.41 4.45
CA ALA A 285 -12.66 14.22 5.53
C ALA A 285 -11.77 14.24 6.78
N SER A 286 -10.91 13.24 6.96
CA SER A 286 -10.03 13.05 8.10
C SER A 286 -8.77 12.24 7.69
N PRO A 287 -7.60 12.50 8.35
CA PRO A 287 -7.32 13.63 9.22
C PRO A 287 -7.28 14.97 8.46
N ARG A 288 -7.52 16.07 9.18
CA ARG A 288 -7.45 17.44 8.67
C ARG A 288 -6.12 18.07 9.07
N ILE A 289 -5.18 18.10 8.15
CA ILE A 289 -3.84 18.63 8.38
C ILE A 289 -3.69 19.92 7.57
N LYS A 290 -3.45 21.03 8.28
CA LYS A 290 -3.38 22.34 7.66
C LYS A 290 -2.11 22.52 6.82
N TYR A 291 -0.95 22.17 7.39
CA TYR A 291 0.34 22.21 6.71
C TYR A 291 1.13 20.92 6.93
N ILE A 292 1.69 20.38 5.85
CA ILE A 292 2.58 19.22 5.87
C ILE A 292 3.98 19.68 5.46
N VAL A 293 4.97 19.34 6.28
CA VAL A 293 6.40 19.53 6.00
C VAL A 293 7.01 18.16 5.69
N ALA A 294 7.61 17.99 4.51
CA ALA A 294 8.40 16.82 4.16
C ALA A 294 9.89 17.14 4.30
N SER A 295 10.60 16.45 5.21
CA SER A 295 11.98 16.83 5.59
C SER A 295 13.06 16.13 4.79
N ASN A 296 12.86 14.86 4.41
CA ASN A 296 13.83 14.04 3.70
C ASN A 296 13.16 13.03 2.77
N VAL A 297 13.94 12.39 1.90
CA VAL A 297 13.51 11.24 1.09
C VAL A 297 14.36 10.02 1.45
N SER A 298 13.74 8.84 1.51
CA SER A 298 14.43 7.59 1.85
C SER A 298 15.50 7.22 0.81
N GLU A 299 16.56 6.59 1.28
CA GLU A 299 17.64 6.08 0.41
C GLU A 299 17.10 5.02 -0.56
N GLU A 300 16.19 4.16 -0.10
CA GLU A 300 15.53 3.10 -0.88
C GLU A 300 14.66 3.66 -2.02
N SER A 301 14.27 4.90 -1.95
CA SER A 301 13.56 5.59 -3.05
C SER A 301 14.49 6.00 -4.19
N HIS A 302 15.82 5.93 -3.99
CA HIS A 302 16.84 6.32 -4.99
C HIS A 302 16.55 7.68 -5.63
N GLY A 303 16.10 8.65 -4.81
CA GLY A 303 15.72 9.99 -5.23
C GLY A 303 14.35 10.12 -5.92
N ASN A 304 13.58 9.04 -6.06
CA ASN A 304 12.19 9.15 -6.53
C ASN A 304 11.29 9.71 -5.42
N ALA A 305 11.23 11.03 -5.34
CA ALA A 305 10.46 11.76 -4.34
C ALA A 305 8.97 11.94 -4.74
N LEU A 306 8.40 11.04 -5.55
CA LEU A 306 6.97 11.10 -5.85
C LEU A 306 6.16 11.15 -4.56
N GLY A 307 5.23 12.09 -4.47
CA GLY A 307 4.47 12.40 -3.25
C GLY A 307 4.97 13.65 -2.54
N ILE A 308 6.13 14.19 -2.91
CA ILE A 308 6.59 15.49 -2.38
C ILE A 308 5.53 16.59 -2.55
N GLY A 309 4.77 16.55 -3.65
CA GLY A 309 3.68 17.48 -3.93
C GLY A 309 2.45 17.32 -3.03
N LEU A 310 2.39 16.31 -2.15
CA LEU A 310 1.39 16.22 -1.10
C LEU A 310 1.74 17.11 0.11
N ALA A 311 3.02 17.52 0.26
CA ALA A 311 3.45 18.49 1.26
C ALA A 311 3.18 19.93 0.82
N ASP A 312 3.21 20.87 1.76
CA ASP A 312 3.12 22.32 1.54
C ASP A 312 4.51 22.97 1.58
N LEU A 313 5.38 22.41 2.42
CA LEU A 313 6.77 22.84 2.57
C LEU A 313 7.70 21.64 2.54
N THR A 314 8.92 21.87 2.12
CA THR A 314 9.99 20.89 2.16
C THR A 314 11.32 21.55 2.49
N THR A 315 12.35 20.75 2.73
CA THR A 315 13.69 21.22 3.02
C THR A 315 14.58 21.19 1.78
N LYS A 316 15.62 22.01 1.79
CA LYS A 316 16.67 21.99 0.78
C LYS A 316 17.34 20.61 0.72
N ARG A 317 17.54 19.94 1.86
CA ARG A 317 18.08 18.58 1.93
C ARG A 317 17.28 17.59 1.11
N LEU A 318 15.94 17.57 1.21
CA LEU A 318 15.09 16.72 0.39
C LEU A 318 15.17 17.15 -1.08
N PHE A 319 15.02 18.45 -1.35
CA PHE A 319 14.99 18.97 -2.71
C PHE A 319 16.26 18.62 -3.51
N GLU A 320 17.43 18.70 -2.91
CA GLU A 320 18.72 18.37 -3.56
C GLU A 320 18.88 16.87 -3.85
N GLN A 321 18.13 16.00 -3.16
CA GLN A 321 18.15 14.56 -3.41
C GLN A 321 17.15 14.11 -4.49
N VAL A 322 16.29 15.01 -4.99
CA VAL A 322 15.28 14.64 -5.99
C VAL A 322 15.90 14.24 -7.31
N ASN A 323 15.68 13.00 -7.72
CA ASN A 323 15.96 12.57 -9.08
C ASN A 323 14.74 12.91 -9.96
N HIS A 324 14.78 14.07 -10.59
CA HIS A 324 13.67 14.57 -11.41
C HIS A 324 13.29 13.61 -12.54
N GLN A 325 14.25 12.93 -13.16
CA GLN A 325 13.93 11.99 -14.24
C GLN A 325 13.09 10.82 -13.74
N LYS A 326 13.52 10.17 -12.65
CA LYS A 326 12.76 9.06 -12.04
C LYS A 326 11.38 9.50 -11.53
N MET A 327 11.33 10.63 -10.85
CA MET A 327 10.08 11.17 -10.32
C MET A 327 9.09 11.55 -11.43
N ASN A 328 9.57 12.24 -12.47
CA ASN A 328 8.74 12.68 -13.58
C ASN A 328 8.20 11.51 -14.40
N GLU A 329 9.03 10.51 -14.71
CA GLU A 329 8.57 9.30 -15.38
C GLU A 329 7.47 8.59 -14.59
N ASN A 330 7.66 8.47 -13.28
CA ASN A 330 6.68 7.83 -12.41
C ASN A 330 5.35 8.62 -12.35
N VAL A 331 5.41 9.96 -12.22
CA VAL A 331 4.19 10.76 -12.11
C VAL A 331 3.44 10.88 -13.44
N ILE A 332 4.14 10.93 -14.56
CA ILE A 332 3.53 10.94 -15.91
C ILE A 332 2.78 9.61 -16.12
N THR A 333 3.40 8.49 -15.76
CA THR A 333 2.75 7.17 -15.86
C THR A 333 1.51 7.06 -14.98
N SER A 334 1.53 7.64 -13.77
CA SER A 334 0.37 7.63 -12.86
C SER A 334 -0.67 8.71 -13.18
N THR A 335 -0.35 9.68 -14.03
CA THR A 335 -1.19 10.82 -14.47
C THR A 335 -1.53 11.86 -13.38
N PHE A 336 -1.14 11.69 -12.14
CA PHE A 336 -1.45 12.60 -11.01
C PHE A 336 -0.32 13.62 -10.79
N LEU A 337 -0.10 14.50 -11.76
CA LEU A 337 1.06 15.40 -11.85
C LEU A 337 1.26 16.29 -10.62
N SER A 338 0.19 16.67 -9.93
CA SER A 338 0.25 17.46 -8.68
C SER A 338 1.14 16.83 -7.60
N ARG A 339 1.26 15.50 -7.60
CA ARG A 339 2.07 14.76 -6.61
C ARG A 339 3.58 14.87 -6.79
N ALA A 340 4.03 15.38 -7.94
CA ALA A 340 5.44 15.69 -8.20
C ALA A 340 5.74 17.21 -8.21
N MET A 341 4.75 18.05 -7.90
CA MET A 341 4.98 19.49 -7.77
C MET A 341 5.88 19.76 -6.56
N ILE A 342 6.92 20.57 -6.76
CA ILE A 342 7.82 20.94 -5.67
C ILE A 342 7.11 21.96 -4.77
N PRO A 343 6.96 21.67 -3.47
CA PRO A 343 6.41 22.62 -2.50
C PRO A 343 7.38 23.77 -2.22
N ILE A 344 7.03 24.67 -1.31
CA ILE A 344 7.92 25.74 -0.88
C ILE A 344 9.16 25.11 -0.21
N VAL A 345 10.35 25.38 -0.79
CA VAL A 345 11.62 24.87 -0.30
C VAL A 345 12.19 25.84 0.74
N MET A 346 12.45 25.33 1.95
CA MET A 346 13.07 26.07 3.05
C MET A 346 14.48 25.52 3.31
N GLU A 347 15.36 26.30 3.91
CA GLU A 347 16.76 25.90 4.11
C GLU A 347 16.89 24.61 4.95
N ASN A 348 16.04 24.47 6.00
CA ASN A 348 16.07 23.35 6.93
C ASN A 348 14.71 23.18 7.64
N ASP A 349 14.61 22.21 8.55
CA ASP A 349 13.39 21.89 9.30
C ASP A 349 12.93 23.07 10.17
N ARG A 350 13.84 23.77 10.84
CA ARG A 350 13.52 24.93 11.68
C ARG A 350 12.85 26.04 10.86
N GLU A 351 13.38 26.33 9.68
CA GLU A 351 12.80 27.35 8.80
C GLU A 351 11.46 26.90 8.21
N ALA A 352 11.33 25.62 7.85
CA ALA A 352 10.08 25.07 7.34
C ALA A 352 8.97 25.16 8.39
N ILE A 353 9.24 24.78 9.63
CA ILE A 353 8.26 24.91 10.74
C ILE A 353 7.98 26.38 11.04
N THR A 354 9.00 27.26 11.01
CA THR A 354 8.81 28.72 11.18
C THR A 354 7.87 29.27 10.10
N ALA A 355 8.03 28.85 8.84
CA ALA A 355 7.17 29.28 7.75
C ALA A 355 5.73 28.75 7.93
N ALA A 356 5.57 27.46 8.30
CA ALA A 356 4.27 26.87 8.60
C ALA A 356 3.56 27.60 9.76
N ALA A 357 4.28 27.87 10.85
CA ALA A 357 3.74 28.60 12.00
C ALA A 357 3.32 30.04 11.67
N ARG A 358 4.08 30.74 10.82
CA ARG A 358 3.73 32.07 10.32
C ARG A 358 2.49 32.05 9.41
N ALA A 359 2.33 31.01 8.65
CA ALA A 359 1.17 30.80 7.79
C ALA A 359 -0.06 30.31 8.57
N ASN A 360 0.13 29.80 9.80
CA ASN A 360 -0.93 29.24 10.63
C ASN A 360 -1.76 30.38 11.29
N TRP A 361 -2.59 31.02 10.49
CA TRP A 361 -3.46 32.10 10.94
C TRP A 361 -4.46 31.64 12.01
N GLY A 362 -4.68 32.48 13.01
CA GLY A 362 -5.66 32.25 14.07
C GLY A 362 -5.11 31.47 15.28
N THR A 363 -3.81 31.09 15.27
CA THR A 363 -3.18 30.36 16.37
C THR A 363 -1.78 30.92 16.64
N GLU A 364 -1.48 31.23 17.89
CA GLU A 364 -0.11 31.59 18.30
C GLU A 364 0.83 30.39 18.11
N SER A 365 2.07 30.65 17.67
CA SER A 365 3.01 29.57 17.31
C SER A 365 3.30 28.59 18.43
N GLU A 366 3.29 29.05 19.70
CA GLU A 366 3.49 28.19 20.86
C GLU A 366 2.28 27.30 21.21
N ASN A 367 1.10 27.59 20.65
CA ASN A 367 -0.15 26.88 20.89
C ASN A 367 -0.57 26.02 19.68
N MET A 368 0.26 25.95 18.63
CA MET A 368 -0.10 25.18 17.44
C MET A 368 -0.17 23.67 17.74
N ARG A 369 -1.10 23.03 17.12
CA ARG A 369 -1.30 21.56 17.14
C ARG A 369 -0.25 20.93 16.23
N PHE A 370 0.91 20.66 16.82
CA PHE A 370 2.09 20.16 16.09
C PHE A 370 2.26 18.66 16.30
N MET A 371 2.64 17.97 15.22
CA MET A 371 3.01 16.57 15.27
C MET A 371 4.22 16.30 14.36
N ARG A 372 5.10 15.39 14.78
CA ARG A 372 6.24 14.89 14.01
C ARG A 372 6.19 13.37 13.98
N ILE A 373 6.28 12.81 12.78
CA ILE A 373 6.29 11.37 12.54
C ILE A 373 7.53 10.97 11.73
N PRO A 374 8.07 9.75 11.94
CA PRO A 374 9.23 9.30 11.15
C PRO A 374 8.89 9.17 9.65
N ASN A 375 7.75 8.58 9.34
CA ASN A 375 7.18 8.43 8.01
C ASN A 375 5.70 8.00 8.14
N THR A 376 5.00 7.76 7.05
CA THR A 376 3.57 7.38 7.09
C THR A 376 3.31 5.88 7.26
N LEU A 377 4.36 5.07 7.40
CA LEU A 377 4.25 3.63 7.62
C LEU A 377 4.48 3.27 9.10
N HIS A 378 5.51 3.85 9.72
CA HIS A 378 5.93 3.57 11.08
C HIS A 378 5.40 4.64 12.03
N LEU A 379 4.25 4.40 12.64
CA LEU A 379 3.57 5.35 13.52
C LEU A 379 3.54 4.89 14.99
N GLU A 380 4.33 3.88 15.36
CA GLU A 380 4.42 3.42 16.76
C GLU A 380 4.93 4.53 17.67
N TYR A 381 5.95 5.26 17.24
CA TYR A 381 6.50 6.40 18.00
C TYR A 381 6.32 7.70 17.20
N LEU A 382 5.90 8.74 17.88
CA LEU A 382 5.76 10.08 17.30
C LEU A 382 5.95 11.16 18.38
N TYR A 383 6.12 12.41 17.97
CA TYR A 383 6.11 13.55 18.86
C TYR A 383 4.85 14.37 18.65
N VAL A 384 4.24 14.79 19.76
CA VAL A 384 3.07 15.69 19.75
C VAL A 384 3.32 16.93 20.56
N SER A 385 2.72 18.05 20.19
CA SER A 385 2.73 19.24 21.02
C SER A 385 1.95 19.05 22.33
N GLU A 386 2.36 19.73 23.37
CA GLU A 386 1.66 19.77 24.67
C GLU A 386 0.16 20.10 24.51
N THR A 387 -0.18 20.91 23.52
CA THR A 387 -1.54 21.30 23.15
C THR A 387 -2.43 20.09 22.78
N LEU A 388 -1.84 19.00 22.28
CA LEU A 388 -2.56 17.78 21.90
C LEU A 388 -2.76 16.80 23.06
N LEU A 389 -2.03 16.95 24.17
CA LEU A 389 -2.09 16.00 25.29
C LEU A 389 -3.49 15.81 25.87
N PRO A 390 -4.34 16.87 26.04
CA PRO A 390 -5.68 16.68 26.58
C PRO A 390 -6.56 15.73 25.75
N GLU A 391 -6.29 15.56 24.46
CA GLU A 391 -7.07 14.70 23.58
C GLU A 391 -6.58 13.25 23.60
N ILE A 392 -5.29 13.02 23.86
CA ILE A 392 -4.69 11.69 23.74
C ILE A 392 -4.35 11.03 25.08
N ALA A 393 -4.22 11.80 26.16
CA ALA A 393 -3.77 11.30 27.47
C ALA A 393 -4.67 10.22 28.09
N ASN A 394 -5.94 10.15 27.67
CA ASN A 394 -6.91 9.18 28.17
C ASN A 394 -7.21 8.04 27.15
N LEU A 395 -6.44 7.96 26.07
CA LEU A 395 -6.60 6.88 25.10
C LEU A 395 -5.80 5.66 25.55
N ASP A 396 -6.45 4.53 25.76
CA ASP A 396 -5.83 3.30 26.31
C ASP A 396 -4.64 2.77 25.49
N HIS A 397 -4.56 3.14 24.23
CA HIS A 397 -3.51 2.71 23.31
C HIS A 397 -2.36 3.72 23.19
N ILE A 398 -2.37 4.81 23.99
CA ILE A 398 -1.33 5.84 23.96
C ILE A 398 -0.55 5.83 25.26
N GLU A 399 0.76 5.75 25.15
CA GLU A 399 1.72 5.91 26.24
C GLU A 399 2.51 7.22 26.04
N ILE A 400 2.47 8.12 27.03
CA ILE A 400 3.26 9.36 27.03
C ILE A 400 4.62 9.04 27.62
N ILE A 401 5.70 9.35 26.89
CA ILE A 401 7.08 9.04 27.29
C ILE A 401 7.79 10.35 27.67
N GLY A 402 8.04 10.51 28.97
CA GLY A 402 8.71 11.70 29.52
C GLY A 402 7.79 12.89 29.71
N GLU A 403 8.38 14.07 29.76
CA GLU A 403 7.70 15.35 29.93
C GLU A 403 7.86 16.21 28.66
N PRO A 404 6.93 17.14 28.39
CA PRO A 404 7.07 18.04 27.27
C PRO A 404 8.37 18.87 27.33
N GLU A 405 9.12 18.88 26.23
CA GLU A 405 10.40 19.59 26.07
C GLU A 405 10.37 20.55 24.87
N GLU A 406 11.30 21.51 24.86
CA GLU A 406 11.45 22.39 23.70
C GLU A 406 11.91 21.60 22.46
N ILE A 407 11.47 22.01 21.27
CA ILE A 407 11.93 21.42 20.01
C ILE A 407 13.43 21.69 19.85
N VAL A 408 14.22 20.63 19.69
CA VAL A 408 15.66 20.69 19.49
C VAL A 408 15.99 20.48 18.02
N PHE A 409 16.92 21.30 17.51
CA PHE A 409 17.50 21.17 16.17
C PHE A 409 19.01 21.06 16.30
N ASP A 410 19.65 20.44 15.33
CA ASP A 410 21.10 20.44 15.19
C ASP A 410 21.65 21.84 14.80
N GLU A 411 22.97 21.95 14.68
CA GLU A 411 23.65 23.20 14.30
C GLU A 411 23.24 23.74 12.91
N ASN A 412 22.73 22.86 12.02
CA ASN A 412 22.28 23.20 10.68
C ASN A 412 20.76 23.47 10.63
N GLY A 413 20.06 23.35 11.77
CA GLY A 413 18.62 23.58 11.87
C GLY A 413 17.75 22.40 11.47
N TYR A 414 18.31 21.20 11.36
CA TYR A 414 17.56 19.97 11.12
C TYR A 414 17.18 19.28 12.42
N PHE A 415 16.12 18.49 12.38
CA PHE A 415 15.81 17.57 13.47
C PHE A 415 16.92 16.54 13.66
N PRO A 416 17.21 16.12 14.90
CA PRO A 416 17.99 14.92 15.16
C PRO A 416 17.38 13.72 14.44
N LYS A 417 18.25 12.79 13.97
CA LYS A 417 17.77 11.52 13.41
C LYS A 417 16.86 10.82 14.41
N TRP A 418 15.82 10.18 13.89
CA TRP A 418 14.89 9.41 14.69
C TRP A 418 15.65 8.29 15.42
N SER A 419 15.56 8.25 16.76
CA SER A 419 16.08 7.15 17.55
C SER A 419 14.92 6.21 17.91
N HIS A 420 15.08 4.94 17.60
CA HIS A 420 14.11 3.88 17.93
C HIS A 420 14.21 3.43 19.41
N GLU A 421 15.00 4.13 20.25
CA GLU A 421 15.14 3.87 21.67
C GLU A 421 14.17 4.71 22.51
#